data_fb81b7343f920b6f68d573fcf093b33f
#
_entry.id   fb81b7343f920b6f68d573fcf093b33f
#
_cell.length_a   1.000
_cell.length_b   1.000
_cell.length_c   1.000
_cell.angle_alpha   90.00
_cell.angle_beta   90.00
_cell.angle_gamma   90.00
#
_symmetry.space_group_name_H-M   'P 1'
#
loop_
_entity.id
_entity.type
_entity.pdbx_description
1 polymer ?
#
loop_
_entity_poly.entity_id
_entity_poly.type
_entity_poly.pdbx_seq_one_letter_code
_entity_poly.pdbx_strand_id
1 'polypeptide(L)'
;DDAPRLIFVTPSHQYPLGAVMSLERRQRLLALARQQGSWIVEDDYDSEFRFSGQPIPALQGLVADAPVVYIGTFSKTLYPGLRLGYVVIPRPLVSDLKHAHAELYRGGHSLIQMAL
;
A
#
# COMPACT_ATOMS: atom_id res chain seq x y z
N ASP A 1 23.19 14.60 1.85
CA ASP A 1 22.59 13.46 1.15
C ASP A 1 21.11 13.47 1.42
N ASP A 2 20.33 13.96 0.43
CA ASP A 2 18.89 14.10 0.56
C ASP A 2 18.18 12.82 0.10
N ALA A 3 18.38 11.72 0.80
CA ALA A 3 17.59 10.51 0.57
C ALA A 3 16.11 10.79 0.92
N PRO A 4 15.14 10.41 0.07
CA PRO A 4 13.74 10.63 0.36
C PRO A 4 13.33 9.83 1.61
N ARG A 5 12.60 10.44 2.52
CA ARG A 5 12.07 9.74 3.69
C ARG A 5 10.86 8.88 3.33
N LEU A 6 10.15 9.25 2.27
CA LEU A 6 8.94 8.58 1.80
C LEU A 6 8.97 8.42 0.28
N ILE A 7 8.64 7.22 -0.19
CA ILE A 7 8.58 6.87 -1.62
C ILE A 7 7.17 6.35 -1.92
N PHE A 8 6.40 7.10 -2.74
CA PHE A 8 5.06 6.68 -3.16
C PHE A 8 5.11 5.96 -4.50
N VAL A 9 4.48 4.78 -4.59
CA VAL A 9 4.46 3.97 -5.81
C VAL A 9 3.13 3.26 -6.02
N THR A 10 2.77 3.02 -7.29
CA THR A 10 1.66 2.20 -7.74
C THR A 10 2.20 1.05 -8.59
N PRO A 11 2.85 0.03 -7.98
CA PRO A 11 3.69 -0.92 -8.72
C PRO A 11 2.90 -1.94 -9.53
N SER A 12 1.64 -2.16 -9.19
CA SER A 12 0.77 -3.13 -9.87
C SER A 12 0.15 -2.56 -11.14
N HIS A 13 -0.10 -1.25 -11.16
CA HIS A 13 -0.66 -0.55 -12.32
C HIS A 13 -0.38 0.95 -12.19
N GLN A 14 0.69 1.42 -12.77
CA GLN A 14 1.10 2.83 -12.69
C GLN A 14 0.10 3.73 -13.44
N TYR A 15 -0.42 4.72 -12.76
CA TYR A 15 -1.27 5.73 -13.36
C TYR A 15 -0.42 6.91 -13.89
N PRO A 16 -0.67 7.41 -15.14
CA PRO A 16 -1.69 6.99 -16.10
C PRO A 16 -1.21 5.96 -17.15
N LEU A 17 0.05 5.55 -17.14
CA LEU A 17 0.68 4.81 -18.23
C LEU A 17 0.39 3.30 -18.21
N GLY A 18 -0.17 2.76 -17.15
CA GLY A 18 -0.49 1.35 -17.01
C GLY A 18 0.73 0.43 -16.86
N ALA A 19 1.92 0.98 -16.62
CA ALA A 19 3.13 0.19 -16.48
C ALA A 19 3.11 -0.65 -15.19
N VAL A 20 3.57 -1.91 -15.30
CA VAL A 20 3.71 -2.83 -14.17
C VAL A 20 5.18 -2.92 -13.77
N MET A 21 5.47 -2.71 -12.49
CA MET A 21 6.83 -2.83 -11.96
C MET A 21 7.23 -4.31 -11.87
N SER A 22 8.31 -4.70 -12.53
CA SER A 22 8.84 -6.07 -12.50
C SER A 22 9.29 -6.48 -11.10
N LEU A 23 9.32 -7.80 -10.84
CA LEU A 23 9.79 -8.34 -9.56
C LEU A 23 11.19 -7.85 -9.20
N GLU A 24 12.12 -7.84 -10.16
CA GLU A 24 13.48 -7.36 -9.96
C GLU A 24 13.51 -5.89 -9.51
N ARG A 25 12.72 -5.03 -10.12
CA ARG A 25 12.64 -3.61 -9.72
C ARG A 25 12.02 -3.44 -8.35
N ARG A 26 11.02 -4.27 -7.99
CA ARG A 26 10.44 -4.29 -6.64
C ARG A 26 11.49 -4.64 -5.58
N GLN A 27 12.29 -5.67 -5.82
CA GLN A 27 13.38 -6.09 -4.93
C GLN A 27 14.46 -5.01 -4.78
N ARG A 28 14.86 -4.37 -5.89
CA ARG A 28 15.83 -3.26 -5.87
C ARG A 28 15.30 -2.05 -5.07
N LEU A 29 14.02 -1.71 -5.24
CA LEU A 29 13.41 -0.61 -4.50
C LEU A 29 13.35 -0.89 -3.00
N LEU A 30 13.01 -2.12 -2.59
CA LEU A 30 13.03 -2.54 -1.19
C LEU A 30 14.44 -2.46 -0.59
N ALA A 31 15.45 -2.93 -1.33
CA ALA A 31 16.83 -2.85 -0.88
C ALA A 31 17.28 -1.39 -0.71
N LEU A 32 16.98 -0.52 -1.66
CA LEU A 32 17.27 0.91 -1.60
C LEU A 32 16.60 1.58 -0.41
N ALA A 33 15.29 1.33 -0.22
CA ALA A 33 14.54 1.91 0.89
C ALA A 33 15.13 1.51 2.25
N ARG A 34 15.50 0.23 2.40
CA ARG A 34 16.20 -0.24 3.63
C ARG A 34 17.54 0.45 3.85
N GLN A 35 18.35 0.56 2.80
CA GLN A 35 19.68 1.19 2.87
C GLN A 35 19.57 2.67 3.27
N GLN A 36 18.55 3.36 2.79
CA GLN A 36 18.36 4.79 3.03
C GLN A 36 17.50 5.10 4.27
N GLY A 37 16.92 4.10 4.90
CA GLY A 37 15.96 4.31 5.99
C GLY A 37 14.65 4.98 5.53
N SER A 38 14.27 4.75 4.27
CA SER A 38 13.04 5.28 3.66
C SER A 38 11.87 4.35 3.88
N TRP A 39 10.66 4.91 3.99
CA TRP A 39 9.41 4.17 3.92
C TRP A 39 8.85 4.20 2.51
N ILE A 40 8.24 3.10 2.07
CA ILE A 40 7.52 3.01 0.81
C ILE A 40 6.02 3.04 1.12
N VAL A 41 5.25 3.84 0.40
CA VAL A 41 3.79 3.76 0.34
C VAL A 41 3.44 3.08 -0.98
N GLU A 42 2.92 1.87 -0.88
CA GLU A 42 2.43 1.08 -2.00
C GLU A 42 0.92 1.27 -2.13
N ASP A 43 0.47 1.98 -3.14
CA ASP A 43 -0.95 2.17 -3.44
C ASP A 43 -1.39 1.13 -4.49
N ASP A 44 -2.22 0.20 -4.05
CA ASP A 44 -2.75 -0.89 -4.86
C ASP A 44 -4.26 -0.75 -5.01
N TYR A 45 -4.66 -0.09 -6.06
CA TYR A 45 -6.06 0.26 -6.29
C TYR A 45 -6.79 -0.71 -7.24
N ASP A 46 -6.09 -1.63 -7.93
CA ASP A 46 -6.70 -2.51 -8.95
C ASP A 46 -5.95 -3.82 -9.24
N SER A 47 -5.04 -4.28 -8.39
CA SER A 47 -4.24 -5.49 -8.64
C SER A 47 -5.08 -6.77 -8.76
N GLU A 48 -6.29 -6.80 -8.19
CA GLU A 48 -7.24 -7.90 -8.29
C GLU A 48 -7.76 -8.08 -9.73
N PHE A 49 -7.75 -7.02 -10.54
CA PHE A 49 -8.25 -7.02 -11.92
C PHE A 49 -7.13 -7.24 -12.93
N ARG A 50 -6.50 -8.43 -12.93
CA ARG A 50 -5.52 -8.79 -13.95
C ARG A 50 -6.16 -9.63 -15.04
N PHE A 51 -6.01 -9.17 -16.27
CA PHE A 51 -6.54 -9.85 -17.46
C PHE A 51 -5.53 -10.83 -18.09
N SER A 52 -4.25 -10.81 -17.65
CA SER A 52 -3.20 -11.69 -18.18
C SER A 52 -1.97 -11.76 -17.24
N GLY A 53 -1.23 -12.87 -17.33
CA GLY A 53 0.05 -13.10 -16.64
C GLY A 53 -0.09 -13.56 -15.18
N GLN A 54 1.04 -14.07 -14.63
CA GLN A 54 1.13 -14.44 -13.22
C GLN A 54 1.11 -13.20 -12.33
N PRO A 55 0.40 -13.22 -11.18
CA PRO A 55 0.42 -12.12 -10.22
C PRO A 55 1.84 -11.87 -9.72
N ILE A 56 2.28 -10.62 -9.74
CA ILE A 56 3.53 -10.24 -9.07
C ILE A 56 3.16 -9.85 -7.63
N PRO A 57 3.75 -10.48 -6.61
CA PRO A 57 3.44 -10.16 -5.22
C PRO A 57 3.66 -8.69 -4.90
N ALA A 58 2.81 -8.13 -4.03
CA ALA A 58 2.97 -6.77 -3.52
C ALA A 58 4.35 -6.59 -2.86
N LEU A 59 4.90 -5.38 -2.91
CA LEU A 59 6.15 -5.03 -2.22
C LEU A 59 6.11 -5.40 -0.74
N GLN A 60 4.97 -5.14 -0.09
CA GLN A 60 4.74 -5.42 1.32
C GLN A 60 4.95 -6.90 1.69
N GLY A 61 4.59 -7.83 0.80
CA GLY A 61 4.68 -9.27 1.03
C GLY A 61 5.96 -9.94 0.53
N LEU A 62 6.85 -9.20 -0.17
CA LEU A 62 8.03 -9.80 -0.81
C LEU A 62 9.15 -10.19 0.17
N VAL A 63 9.26 -9.49 1.27
CA VAL A 63 10.31 -9.72 2.28
C VAL A 63 9.74 -9.52 3.68
N ALA A 64 10.29 -10.27 4.65
CA ALA A 64 9.96 -10.05 6.06
C ALA A 64 10.31 -8.62 6.49
N ASP A 65 9.47 -8.00 7.32
CA ASP A 65 9.65 -6.64 7.83
C ASP A 65 9.94 -5.61 6.72
N ALA A 66 9.20 -5.73 5.60
CA ALA A 66 9.29 -4.77 4.52
C ALA A 66 9.00 -3.34 5.03
N PRO A 67 9.79 -2.32 4.66
CA PRO A 67 9.52 -0.93 5.03
C PRO A 67 8.41 -0.35 4.15
N VAL A 68 7.26 -1.03 4.08
CA VAL A 68 6.17 -0.74 3.15
C VAL A 68 4.87 -0.58 3.90
N VAL A 69 4.23 0.56 3.75
CA VAL A 69 2.83 0.81 4.08
C VAL A 69 2.01 0.48 2.83
N TYR A 70 1.23 -0.59 2.88
CA TYR A 70 0.38 -1.00 1.76
C TYR A 70 -1.02 -0.44 1.92
N ILE A 71 -1.57 0.14 0.86
CA ILE A 71 -2.91 0.72 0.81
C ILE A 71 -3.72 -0.06 -0.23
N GLY A 72 -4.84 -0.63 0.20
CA GLY A 72 -5.81 -1.29 -0.67
C GLY A 72 -7.20 -0.67 -0.56
N THR A 73 -8.08 -0.97 -1.50
CA THR A 73 -9.44 -0.43 -1.55
C THR A 73 -10.49 -1.51 -1.82
N PHE A 74 -11.64 -1.39 -1.17
CA PHE A 74 -12.82 -2.21 -1.46
C PHE A 74 -13.72 -1.58 -2.53
N SER A 75 -13.42 -0.37 -2.98
CA SER A 75 -14.27 0.36 -3.93
C SER A 75 -14.42 -0.31 -5.28
N LYS A 76 -13.43 -1.11 -5.69
CA LYS A 76 -13.48 -1.83 -6.98
C LYS A 76 -13.90 -3.29 -6.83
N THR A 77 -13.58 -3.92 -5.71
CA THR A 77 -13.85 -5.34 -5.47
C THR A 77 -15.25 -5.63 -4.93
N LEU A 78 -15.80 -4.71 -4.14
CA LEU A 78 -17.14 -4.85 -3.58
C LEU A 78 -18.12 -3.84 -4.20
N TYR A 79 -18.06 -2.59 -3.74
CA TYR A 79 -18.99 -1.55 -4.20
C TYR A 79 -18.36 -0.16 -4.07
N PRO A 80 -18.31 0.64 -5.15
CA PRO A 80 -17.67 1.96 -5.14
C PRO A 80 -18.24 2.92 -4.10
N GLY A 81 -19.52 2.81 -3.77
CA GLY A 81 -20.21 3.66 -2.80
C GLY A 81 -19.80 3.41 -1.34
N LEU A 82 -19.15 2.27 -1.04
CA LEU A 82 -18.66 1.99 0.31
C LEU A 82 -17.58 2.97 0.76
N ARG A 83 -16.75 3.44 -0.17
CA ARG A 83 -15.65 4.38 0.10
C ARG A 83 -14.73 3.90 1.23
N LEU A 84 -14.54 2.60 1.34
CA LEU A 84 -13.64 1.98 2.31
C LEU A 84 -12.36 1.50 1.64
N GLY A 85 -11.26 1.68 2.37
CA GLY A 85 -9.97 1.11 2.09
C GLY A 85 -9.39 0.47 3.35
N TYR A 86 -8.24 -0.15 3.19
CA TYR A 86 -7.49 -0.71 4.29
C TYR A 86 -6.00 -0.41 4.12
N VAL A 87 -5.29 -0.42 5.23
CA VAL A 87 -3.85 -0.18 5.26
C VAL A 87 -3.16 -1.30 6.03
N VAL A 88 -2.14 -1.91 5.41
CA VAL A 88 -1.25 -2.84 6.10
C VAL A 88 -0.02 -2.06 6.55
N ILE A 89 0.19 -2.01 7.85
CA ILE A 89 1.16 -1.10 8.48
C ILE A 89 2.33 -1.90 9.05
N PRO A 90 3.60 -1.55 8.75
CA PRO A 90 4.76 -2.10 9.41
C PRO A 90 4.71 -1.89 10.94
N ARG A 91 5.12 -2.92 11.71
CA ARG A 91 5.03 -2.90 13.18
C ARG A 91 5.54 -1.61 13.83
N PRO A 92 6.71 -1.04 13.43
CA PRO A 92 7.21 0.19 14.05
C PRO A 92 6.29 1.41 13.92
N LEU A 93 5.44 1.46 12.89
CA LEU A 93 4.53 2.58 12.63
C LEU A 93 3.12 2.40 13.21
N VAL A 94 2.81 1.22 13.76
CA VAL A 94 1.43 0.90 14.19
C VAL A 94 0.91 1.86 15.25
N SER A 95 1.72 2.18 16.26
CA SER A 95 1.32 3.08 17.35
C SER A 95 0.97 4.46 16.83
N ASP A 96 1.87 5.05 16.06
CA ASP A 96 1.74 6.42 15.57
C ASP A 96 0.58 6.58 14.58
N LEU A 97 0.46 5.61 13.65
CA LEU A 97 -0.63 5.64 12.67
C LEU A 97 -2.00 5.33 13.29
N LYS A 98 -2.09 4.50 14.33
CA LYS A 98 -3.33 4.34 15.10
C LYS A 98 -3.76 5.64 15.80
N HIS A 99 -2.81 6.34 16.41
CA HIS A 99 -3.08 7.65 17.04
C HIS A 99 -3.57 8.66 15.99
N ALA A 100 -2.82 8.82 14.90
CA ALA A 100 -3.20 9.73 13.82
C ALA A 100 -4.58 9.39 13.23
N HIS A 101 -4.87 8.10 13.01
CA HIS A 101 -6.17 7.66 12.51
C HIS A 101 -7.31 8.00 13.50
N ALA A 102 -7.12 7.76 14.79
CA ALA A 102 -8.13 8.07 15.80
C ALA A 102 -8.46 9.56 15.85
N GLU A 103 -7.45 10.44 15.76
CA GLU A 103 -7.62 11.88 15.74
C GLU A 103 -8.31 12.40 14.47
N LEU A 104 -7.97 11.83 13.31
CA LEU A 104 -8.52 12.28 12.03
C LEU A 104 -9.95 11.74 11.81
N TYR A 105 -10.21 10.50 12.17
CA TYR A 105 -11.48 9.82 11.83
C TYR A 105 -12.56 9.94 12.90
N ARG A 106 -12.20 10.14 14.15
CA ARG A 106 -13.14 10.33 15.30
C ARG A 106 -14.36 9.40 15.27
N GLY A 107 -14.16 8.13 14.86
CA GLY A 107 -15.24 7.13 14.81
C GLY A 107 -16.13 7.17 13.55
N GLY A 108 -15.74 7.90 12.49
CA GLY A 108 -16.47 7.91 11.21
C GLY A 108 -16.52 6.52 10.55
N HIS A 109 -17.64 6.22 9.86
CA HIS A 109 -17.88 4.99 9.10
C HIS A 109 -17.88 3.65 9.88
N SER A 110 -17.98 3.67 11.20
CA SER A 110 -17.96 2.47 12.03
C SER A 110 -19.00 1.41 11.63
N LEU A 111 -20.22 1.82 11.27
CA LEU A 111 -21.28 0.91 10.82
C LEU A 111 -20.91 0.17 9.52
N ILE A 112 -20.31 0.87 8.56
CA ILE A 112 -19.90 0.26 7.29
C ILE A 112 -18.70 -0.67 7.51
N GLN A 113 -17.77 -0.29 8.37
CA GLN A 113 -16.63 -1.14 8.76
C GLN A 113 -17.04 -2.41 9.48
N MET A 114 -18.12 -2.37 10.27
CA MET A 114 -18.67 -3.56 10.95
C MET A 114 -19.41 -4.51 10.00
N ALA A 115 -19.84 -4.04 8.84
CA ALA A 115 -20.55 -4.82 7.85
C ALA A 115 -19.63 -5.58 6.88
N LEU A 116 -18.32 -5.29 6.89
CA LEU A 116 -17.27 -5.97 6.15
C LEU A 116 -16.69 -7.15 6.93
#